data_8e9985fce2a8f2be6e21b81954b683a1
#
_entry.id   8e9985fce2a8f2be6e21b81954b683a1
#
_cell.length_a   1.000
_cell.length_b   1.000
_cell.length_c   1.000
_cell.angle_alpha   90.00
_cell.angle_beta   90.00
_cell.angle_gamma   90.00
#
_symmetry.space_group_name_H-M   'P 1'
#
loop_
_entity.id
_entity.type
_entity.pdbx_description
1 polymer ?
#
loop_
_entity_poly.entity_id
_entity_poly.type
_entity_poly.pdbx_seq_one_letter_code
_entity_poly.pdbx_strand_id
1 'polypeptide(L)'
;MGGRSDPKGLRCGRRRTVGLSLPLLLLASGAVAQVAPNNAALYLPPTDVSDARALWVNPAGLGHFPEASVHLDLTVGEPGAKGRLRQLTLGLNSRGLSLGYQRDLFNSVRRGHTYRVGYAGGRAGLAAGFATVLYRGGTSSTGCDVGILYDWTPALSVGGVIQNIGRPVVRDSTLRITYVPSATVRLAGRRVVLSALSRLTSDVVEGYAFGLRGTLRAGSSLAIGLLARLDTDRSLRRSGLAFGFSLGGEDTAGLVATTPGDAHGIDALSLYGVSTRRFTSARRSAP
;
A
#
# COMPACT_ATOMS: atom_id res chain seq x y z
N MET A 1 -73.36 -64.33 34.40
CA MET A 1 -73.74 -62.98 34.06
C MET A 1 -72.58 -62.06 34.31
N GLY A 2 -72.00 -61.73 33.30
CA GLY A 2 -70.71 -61.11 33.16
C GLY A 2 -70.75 -59.61 33.12
N GLY A 3 -69.81 -58.97 33.73
CA GLY A 3 -69.53 -57.57 33.64
C GLY A 3 -68.07 -57.38 33.30
N ARG A 4 -67.84 -56.99 32.07
CA ARG A 4 -66.50 -56.62 31.51
C ARG A 4 -66.19 -55.17 31.88
N SER A 5 -65.13 -54.93 32.58
CA SER A 5 -64.54 -53.62 32.82
C SER A 5 -63.35 -53.39 31.85
N ASP A 6 -63.44 -52.36 31.01
CA ASP A 6 -62.39 -51.92 30.14
C ASP A 6 -61.31 -51.19 30.93
N PRO A 7 -60.03 -51.42 30.65
CA PRO A 7 -58.95 -50.57 31.17
C PRO A 7 -58.65 -49.42 30.15
N LYS A 8 -58.71 -48.21 30.70
CA LYS A 8 -58.37 -46.96 30.01
C LYS A 8 -56.89 -46.93 29.53
N GLY A 9 -56.72 -46.79 28.22
CA GLY A 9 -55.44 -46.64 27.62
C GLY A 9 -54.74 -45.33 28.01
N LEU A 10 -53.57 -45.45 28.55
CA LEU A 10 -52.62 -44.33 28.76
C LEU A 10 -52.06 -43.82 27.39
N ARG A 11 -52.52 -42.64 27.03
CA ARG A 11 -51.90 -41.88 25.87
C ARG A 11 -50.52 -41.35 26.29
N CYS A 12 -49.48 -42.01 25.80
CA CYS A 12 -48.11 -41.54 25.87
C CYS A 12 -47.96 -40.26 25.02
N GLY A 13 -47.83 -39.14 25.71
CA GLY A 13 -47.58 -37.85 25.10
C GLY A 13 -46.21 -37.79 24.41
N ARG A 14 -46.21 -37.83 23.09
CA ARG A 14 -45.01 -37.67 22.24
C ARG A 14 -44.53 -36.24 22.37
N ARG A 15 -43.53 -35.97 23.25
CA ARG A 15 -42.81 -34.72 23.33
C ARG A 15 -42.08 -34.50 22.00
N ARG A 16 -42.59 -33.57 21.21
CA ARG A 16 -41.88 -33.02 20.05
C ARG A 16 -40.74 -32.18 20.62
N THR A 17 -39.53 -32.70 20.62
CA THR A 17 -38.30 -31.91 20.71
C THR A 17 -38.19 -31.13 19.45
N VAL A 18 -38.52 -29.83 19.53
CA VAL A 18 -38.17 -28.83 18.50
C VAL A 18 -36.66 -28.67 18.58
N GLY A 19 -35.98 -29.40 17.71
CA GLY A 19 -34.55 -29.18 17.47
C GLY A 19 -34.40 -27.81 16.86
N LEU A 20 -33.90 -26.87 17.66
CA LEU A 20 -33.42 -25.57 17.20
C LEU A 20 -32.11 -25.81 16.43
N SER A 21 -32.23 -26.16 15.17
CA SER A 21 -31.12 -26.16 14.24
C SER A 21 -30.74 -24.71 14.02
N LEU A 22 -29.79 -24.24 14.82
CA LEU A 22 -29.08 -22.99 14.58
C LEU A 22 -28.31 -23.16 13.26
N PRO A 23 -28.67 -22.45 12.16
CA PRO A 23 -27.84 -22.46 11.00
C PRO A 23 -26.55 -21.75 11.43
N LEU A 24 -25.47 -22.53 11.59
CA LEU A 24 -24.11 -22.04 11.66
C LEU A 24 -23.83 -21.41 10.29
N LEU A 25 -24.20 -20.15 10.16
CA LEU A 25 -23.73 -19.28 9.08
C LEU A 25 -22.21 -19.22 9.25
N LEU A 26 -21.54 -20.18 8.65
CA LEU A 26 -20.15 -20.07 8.24
C LEU A 26 -20.11 -18.81 7.36
N LEU A 27 -19.84 -17.66 7.98
CA LEU A 27 -19.26 -16.52 7.32
C LEU A 27 -17.91 -17.01 6.79
N ALA A 28 -17.96 -17.67 5.65
CA ALA A 28 -16.79 -17.79 4.80
C ALA A 28 -16.39 -16.33 4.54
N SER A 29 -15.46 -15.85 5.35
CA SER A 29 -14.67 -14.67 5.05
C SER A 29 -14.03 -15.00 3.72
N GLY A 30 -14.70 -14.64 2.62
CA GLY A 30 -14.13 -14.72 1.29
C GLY A 30 -12.82 -13.98 1.39
N ALA A 31 -11.72 -14.72 1.39
CA ALA A 31 -10.40 -14.13 1.23
C ALA A 31 -10.45 -13.37 -0.10
N VAL A 32 -10.82 -12.10 -0.01
CA VAL A 32 -10.84 -11.18 -1.15
C VAL A 32 -9.42 -11.26 -1.69
N ALA A 33 -9.26 -11.84 -2.87
CA ALA A 33 -7.98 -11.97 -3.53
C ALA A 33 -7.54 -10.55 -3.93
N GLN A 34 -7.02 -9.80 -2.95
CA GLN A 34 -6.47 -8.48 -3.17
C GLN A 34 -5.29 -8.60 -4.12
N VAL A 35 -5.26 -7.75 -5.12
CA VAL A 35 -4.00 -7.45 -5.81
C VAL A 35 -3.05 -7.04 -4.71
N ALA A 36 -1.89 -7.68 -4.67
CA ALA A 36 -0.90 -7.25 -3.71
C ALA A 36 -0.57 -5.78 -4.00
N PRO A 37 -0.76 -4.87 -3.05
CA PRO A 37 -0.36 -3.49 -3.24
C PRO A 37 1.12 -3.46 -3.58
N ASN A 38 1.54 -2.43 -4.32
CA ASN A 38 2.96 -2.23 -4.50
C ASN A 38 3.62 -2.03 -3.14
N ASN A 39 4.72 -2.71 -2.91
CA ASN A 39 5.35 -2.72 -1.60
C ASN A 39 5.80 -1.32 -1.15
N ALA A 40 6.16 -0.43 -2.07
CA ALA A 40 6.49 0.96 -1.75
C ALA A 40 5.34 1.69 -1.03
N ALA A 41 4.08 1.38 -1.34
CA ALA A 41 2.91 1.96 -0.67
C ALA A 41 2.77 1.50 0.79
N LEU A 42 3.43 0.40 1.18
CA LEU A 42 3.40 -0.12 2.55
C LEU A 42 4.39 0.58 3.48
N TYR A 43 5.37 1.32 2.95
CA TYR A 43 6.37 1.98 3.80
C TYR A 43 6.60 3.46 3.46
N LEU A 44 6.21 3.95 2.27
CA LEU A 44 6.35 5.35 1.90
C LEU A 44 5.04 6.12 2.12
N PRO A 45 5.09 7.30 2.73
CA PRO A 45 3.93 8.19 2.83
C PRO A 45 3.70 8.93 1.51
N PRO A 46 2.44 9.21 1.11
CA PRO A 46 2.11 9.91 -0.13
C PRO A 46 2.71 11.32 -0.26
N THR A 47 3.05 11.96 0.85
CA THR A 47 3.59 13.34 0.90
C THR A 47 5.10 13.42 1.07
N ASP A 48 5.82 12.29 1.05
CA ASP A 48 7.28 12.27 1.22
C ASP A 48 7.99 11.36 0.20
N VAL A 49 7.39 11.13 -0.95
CA VAL A 49 7.96 10.37 -2.05
C VAL A 49 8.04 11.24 -3.29
N SER A 50 9.22 11.35 -3.91
CA SER A 50 9.44 12.18 -5.09
C SER A 50 10.16 11.46 -6.24
N ASP A 51 10.71 10.28 -6.01
CA ASP A 51 11.38 9.46 -7.01
C ASP A 51 10.39 8.55 -7.79
N ALA A 52 10.90 7.65 -8.62
CA ALA A 52 10.09 6.74 -9.44
C ALA A 52 9.07 5.90 -8.66
N ARG A 53 9.24 5.73 -7.33
CA ARG A 53 8.28 5.05 -6.46
C ARG A 53 6.99 5.85 -6.27
N ALA A 54 7.03 7.17 -6.50
CA ALA A 54 5.85 8.02 -6.43
C ALA A 54 4.74 7.56 -7.39
N LEU A 55 5.09 6.96 -8.53
CA LEU A 55 4.13 6.36 -9.45
C LEU A 55 3.19 5.34 -8.79
N TRP A 56 3.65 4.68 -7.73
CA TRP A 56 2.92 3.65 -7.00
C TRP A 56 2.21 4.17 -5.76
N VAL A 57 2.67 5.31 -5.22
CA VAL A 57 2.24 5.83 -3.91
C VAL A 57 1.38 7.08 -4.06
N ASN A 58 1.90 8.10 -4.77
CA ASN A 58 1.21 9.34 -5.10
C ASN A 58 1.84 9.94 -6.36
N PRO A 59 1.18 9.88 -7.52
CA PRO A 59 1.77 10.34 -8.77
C PRO A 59 2.15 11.83 -8.76
N ALA A 60 1.59 12.67 -7.89
CA ALA A 60 2.02 14.06 -7.75
C ALA A 60 3.50 14.20 -7.38
N GLY A 61 4.04 13.23 -6.62
CA GLY A 61 5.45 13.24 -6.24
C GLY A 61 6.43 13.21 -7.41
N LEU A 62 6.03 12.64 -8.56
CA LEU A 62 6.85 12.59 -9.77
C LEU A 62 7.19 13.97 -10.33
N GLY A 63 6.32 14.97 -10.11
CA GLY A 63 6.48 16.36 -10.55
C GLY A 63 7.03 17.30 -9.48
N HIS A 64 7.32 16.77 -8.29
CA HIS A 64 7.75 17.59 -7.16
C HIS A 64 9.14 18.20 -7.36
N PHE A 65 10.05 17.43 -7.95
CA PHE A 65 11.40 17.89 -8.32
C PHE A 65 11.69 17.57 -9.78
N PRO A 66 12.48 18.43 -10.48
CA PRO A 66 12.95 18.14 -11.83
C PRO A 66 14.07 17.09 -11.76
N GLU A 67 13.70 15.83 -11.74
CA GLU A 67 14.64 14.71 -11.60
C GLU A 67 14.36 13.59 -12.59
N ALA A 68 15.37 12.73 -12.80
CA ALA A 68 15.20 11.41 -13.36
C ALA A 68 15.54 10.37 -12.31
N SER A 69 14.75 9.31 -12.22
CA SER A 69 14.99 8.25 -11.25
C SER A 69 14.58 6.88 -11.79
N VAL A 70 15.28 5.87 -11.30
CA VAL A 70 15.00 4.45 -11.58
C VAL A 70 14.80 3.75 -10.25
N HIS A 71 13.83 2.88 -10.18
CA HIS A 71 13.51 2.08 -9.01
C HIS A 71 13.38 0.61 -9.39
N LEU A 72 14.00 -0.26 -8.60
CA LEU A 72 13.83 -1.71 -8.65
C LEU A 72 13.49 -2.20 -7.25
N ASP A 73 12.51 -3.10 -7.12
CA ASP A 73 12.13 -3.74 -5.86
C ASP A 73 11.88 -5.24 -6.07
N LEU A 74 12.44 -6.03 -5.18
CA LEU A 74 12.28 -7.48 -5.11
C LEU A 74 11.67 -7.83 -3.75
N THR A 75 10.45 -8.32 -3.73
CA THR A 75 9.77 -8.72 -2.50
C THR A 75 9.72 -10.24 -2.36
N VAL A 76 10.24 -10.73 -1.24
CA VAL A 76 10.17 -12.13 -0.82
C VAL A 76 9.12 -12.26 0.27
N GLY A 77 8.16 -13.16 0.11
CA GLY A 77 7.16 -13.47 1.13
C GLY A 77 7.64 -14.56 2.08
N GLU A 78 7.22 -14.48 3.33
CA GLU A 78 7.48 -15.48 4.39
C GLU A 78 8.96 -15.92 4.43
N PRO A 79 9.91 -15.00 4.63
CA PRO A 79 11.33 -15.32 4.49
C PRO A 79 11.84 -16.39 5.46
N GLY A 80 11.13 -16.64 6.58
CA GLY A 80 11.46 -17.70 7.53
C GLY A 80 10.95 -19.10 7.14
N ALA A 81 10.01 -19.20 6.18
CA ALA A 81 9.36 -20.45 5.78
C ALA A 81 9.50 -20.72 4.27
N LYS A 82 10.71 -21.00 3.78
CA LYS A 82 11.00 -21.22 2.36
C LYS A 82 10.66 -20.01 1.48
N GLY A 83 11.17 -18.83 1.85
CA GLY A 83 10.93 -17.55 1.19
C GLY A 83 10.82 -17.66 -0.34
N ARG A 84 9.71 -17.16 -0.89
CA ARG A 84 9.47 -17.16 -2.33
C ARG A 84 9.41 -15.75 -2.85
N LEU A 85 9.99 -15.53 -4.02
CA LEU A 85 9.82 -14.25 -4.72
C LEU A 85 8.33 -14.00 -4.96
N ARG A 86 7.80 -12.95 -4.34
CA ARG A 86 6.37 -12.61 -4.33
C ARG A 86 6.04 -11.53 -5.35
N GLN A 87 6.93 -10.54 -5.48
CA GLN A 87 6.70 -9.38 -6.33
C GLN A 87 8.04 -8.87 -6.88
N LEU A 88 8.02 -8.46 -8.13
CA LEU A 88 9.07 -7.70 -8.80
C LEU A 88 8.47 -6.39 -9.27
N THR A 89 9.11 -5.26 -8.94
CA THR A 89 8.68 -3.94 -9.38
C THR A 89 9.82 -3.19 -10.05
N LEU A 90 9.52 -2.53 -11.15
CA LEU A 90 10.41 -1.62 -11.86
C LEU A 90 9.69 -0.29 -12.08
N GLY A 91 10.36 0.83 -11.81
CA GLY A 91 9.85 2.18 -12.04
C GLY A 91 10.90 3.05 -12.71
N LEU A 92 10.45 3.90 -13.62
CA LEU A 92 11.25 4.91 -14.30
C LEU A 92 10.52 6.24 -14.19
N ASN A 93 11.23 7.32 -13.90
CA ASN A 93 10.71 8.68 -13.93
C ASN A 93 11.71 9.59 -14.65
N SER A 94 11.20 10.47 -15.47
CA SER A 94 11.99 11.57 -16.08
C SER A 94 11.12 12.80 -16.17
N ARG A 95 11.42 13.80 -15.33
CA ARG A 95 10.73 15.11 -15.31
C ARG A 95 9.19 14.99 -15.22
N GLY A 96 8.70 14.07 -14.42
CA GLY A 96 7.28 13.85 -14.22
C GLY A 96 6.64 12.83 -15.16
N LEU A 97 7.24 12.48 -16.30
CA LEU A 97 6.80 11.35 -17.11
C LEU A 97 7.35 10.06 -16.50
N SER A 98 6.49 9.10 -16.21
CA SER A 98 6.88 7.91 -15.52
C SER A 98 6.25 6.65 -16.11
N LEU A 99 7.02 5.56 -16.08
CA LEU A 99 6.61 4.22 -16.47
C LEU A 99 6.88 3.26 -15.33
N GLY A 100 5.98 2.33 -15.08
CA GLY A 100 6.10 1.32 -14.04
C GLY A 100 5.61 -0.03 -14.48
N TYR A 101 6.31 -1.05 -14.02
CA TYR A 101 5.94 -2.43 -14.21
C TYR A 101 6.03 -3.18 -12.88
N GLN A 102 5.01 -3.95 -12.56
CA GLN A 102 4.99 -4.84 -11.41
C GLN A 102 4.54 -6.21 -11.87
N ARG A 103 5.24 -7.24 -11.41
CA ARG A 103 4.87 -8.63 -11.59
C ARG A 103 4.61 -9.27 -10.26
N ASP A 104 3.40 -9.79 -10.07
CA ASP A 104 3.04 -10.60 -8.92
C ASP A 104 3.31 -12.07 -9.24
N LEU A 105 4.07 -12.73 -8.38
CA LEU A 105 4.57 -14.11 -8.57
C LEU A 105 3.94 -15.10 -7.58
N PHE A 106 2.83 -14.73 -6.95
CA PHE A 106 2.09 -15.65 -6.09
C PHE A 106 1.69 -16.90 -6.91
N ASN A 107 1.88 -18.05 -6.43
CA ASN A 107 1.62 -19.36 -7.05
C ASN A 107 1.01 -19.35 -8.47
N SER A 108 0.95 -20.45 -9.19
CA SER A 108 0.55 -20.51 -10.61
C SER A 108 -0.82 -19.89 -10.94
N VAL A 109 -1.73 -19.83 -9.97
CA VAL A 109 -3.12 -19.31 -10.12
C VAL A 109 -3.20 -17.79 -9.95
N ARG A 110 -2.22 -17.14 -9.30
CA ARG A 110 -2.29 -15.72 -8.92
C ARG A 110 -1.20 -14.87 -9.57
N ARG A 111 -0.73 -15.25 -10.74
CA ARG A 111 0.22 -14.44 -11.51
C ARG A 111 -0.51 -13.27 -12.17
N GLY A 112 0.07 -12.08 -12.06
CA GLY A 112 -0.47 -10.89 -12.68
C GLY A 112 0.61 -9.88 -13.01
N HIS A 113 0.29 -9.00 -13.94
CA HIS A 113 1.13 -7.90 -14.36
C HIS A 113 0.37 -6.60 -14.16
N THR A 114 1.03 -5.61 -13.62
CA THR A 114 0.50 -4.25 -13.53
C THR A 114 1.46 -3.31 -14.25
N TYR A 115 0.93 -2.60 -15.22
CA TYR A 115 1.64 -1.54 -15.92
C TYR A 115 1.09 -0.20 -15.47
N ARG A 116 1.97 0.76 -15.24
CA ARG A 116 1.59 2.12 -14.90
C ARG A 116 2.25 3.10 -15.85
N VAL A 117 1.49 4.08 -16.28
CA VAL A 117 1.98 5.25 -17.02
C VAL A 117 1.49 6.47 -16.28
N GLY A 118 2.40 7.32 -15.85
CA GLY A 118 2.07 8.50 -15.07
C GLY A 118 2.68 9.78 -15.64
N TYR A 119 2.01 10.88 -15.36
CA TYR A 119 2.52 12.20 -15.62
C TYR A 119 2.20 13.13 -14.46
N ALA A 120 3.15 13.95 -14.09
CA ALA A 120 2.98 14.97 -13.07
C ALA A 120 3.74 16.24 -13.42
N GLY A 121 3.23 17.34 -12.90
CA GLY A 121 3.90 18.63 -12.98
C GLY A 121 3.74 19.38 -11.67
N GLY A 122 4.67 20.30 -11.40
CA GLY A 122 4.64 21.08 -10.18
C GLY A 122 5.25 22.46 -10.36
N ARG A 123 4.79 23.40 -9.54
CA ARG A 123 5.32 24.76 -9.46
C ARG A 123 5.05 25.36 -8.10
N ALA A 124 6.04 26.08 -7.55
CA ALA A 124 5.91 26.84 -6.31
C ALA A 124 5.41 26.00 -5.11
N GLY A 125 5.95 24.78 -4.96
CA GLY A 125 5.58 23.89 -3.87
C GLY A 125 4.29 23.07 -4.08
N LEU A 126 3.52 23.36 -5.13
CA LEU A 126 2.34 22.59 -5.52
C LEU A 126 2.71 21.63 -6.66
N ALA A 127 2.37 20.36 -6.49
CA ALA A 127 2.47 19.35 -7.55
C ALA A 127 1.16 18.59 -7.68
N ALA A 128 0.82 18.22 -8.91
CA ALA A 128 -0.31 17.36 -9.22
C ALA A 128 0.11 16.34 -10.27
N GLY A 129 -0.50 15.17 -10.21
CA GLY A 129 -0.18 14.10 -11.14
C GLY A 129 -1.28 13.06 -11.23
N PHE A 130 -1.21 12.28 -12.31
CA PHE A 130 -2.08 11.15 -12.50
C PHE A 130 -1.28 9.94 -12.98
N ALA A 131 -1.83 8.75 -12.78
CA ALA A 131 -1.29 7.51 -13.31
C ALA A 131 -2.42 6.63 -13.84
N THR A 132 -2.31 6.19 -15.08
CA THR A 132 -3.15 5.13 -15.62
C THR A 132 -2.56 3.78 -15.22
N VAL A 133 -3.40 2.88 -14.74
CA VAL A 133 -3.03 1.55 -14.25
C VAL A 133 -3.69 0.51 -15.11
N LEU A 134 -2.90 -0.34 -15.72
CA LEU A 134 -3.35 -1.44 -16.58
C LEU A 134 -3.06 -2.76 -15.86
N TYR A 135 -4.10 -3.44 -15.42
CA TYR A 135 -4.00 -4.76 -14.83
C TYR A 135 -4.12 -5.84 -15.91
N ARG A 136 -3.25 -6.83 -15.88
CA ARG A 136 -3.22 -7.97 -16.80
C ARG A 136 -2.97 -9.26 -16.03
N GLY A 137 -3.76 -10.28 -16.29
CA GLY A 137 -3.72 -11.57 -15.59
C GLY A 137 -5.11 -12.15 -15.61
N GLY A 138 -5.54 -13.28 -15.56
CA GLY A 138 -6.92 -13.82 -15.64
C GLY A 138 -7.99 -12.91 -16.24
N THR A 139 -8.11 -11.69 -15.70
CA THR A 139 -8.92 -10.58 -16.23
C THR A 139 -8.03 -9.40 -16.59
N SER A 140 -8.49 -8.57 -17.55
CA SER A 140 -7.83 -7.31 -17.93
C SER A 140 -8.70 -6.14 -17.51
N SER A 141 -8.13 -5.20 -16.77
CA SER A 141 -8.85 -4.03 -16.30
C SER A 141 -7.96 -2.79 -16.28
N THR A 142 -8.58 -1.63 -16.27
CA THR A 142 -7.88 -0.33 -16.26
C THR A 142 -8.44 0.53 -15.15
N GLY A 143 -7.57 1.19 -14.42
CA GLY A 143 -7.90 2.20 -13.41
C GLY A 143 -7.05 3.44 -13.58
N CYS A 144 -7.32 4.44 -12.76
CA CYS A 144 -6.55 5.67 -12.70
C CYS A 144 -6.36 6.09 -11.25
N ASP A 145 -5.17 6.64 -10.96
CA ASP A 145 -4.87 7.28 -9.69
C ASP A 145 -4.56 8.76 -9.94
N VAL A 146 -5.07 9.65 -9.09
CA VAL A 146 -4.84 11.10 -9.17
C VAL A 146 -4.31 11.58 -7.83
N GLY A 147 -3.25 12.36 -7.86
CA GLY A 147 -2.58 12.85 -6.67
C GLY A 147 -2.37 14.35 -6.66
N ILE A 148 -2.26 14.89 -5.46
CA ILE A 148 -1.87 16.26 -5.18
C ILE A 148 -0.88 16.29 -4.02
N LEU A 149 0.07 17.20 -4.08
CA LEU A 149 1.08 17.44 -3.05
C LEU A 149 1.31 18.95 -2.94
N TYR A 150 1.32 19.46 -1.72
CA TYR A 150 1.59 20.86 -1.44
C TYR A 150 2.56 21.01 -0.28
N ASP A 151 3.67 21.68 -0.52
CA ASP A 151 4.61 22.10 0.53
C ASP A 151 4.13 23.41 1.14
N TRP A 152 3.37 23.30 2.24
CA TRP A 152 2.93 24.48 2.98
C TRP A 152 4.11 25.30 3.51
N THR A 153 5.13 24.59 4.00
CA THR A 153 6.42 25.15 4.42
C THR A 153 7.54 24.17 4.03
N PRO A 154 8.81 24.56 4.11
CA PRO A 154 9.91 23.62 3.93
C PRO A 154 9.88 22.42 4.91
N ALA A 155 9.18 22.57 6.04
CA ALA A 155 9.04 21.55 7.08
C ALA A 155 7.73 20.77 6.99
N LEU A 156 6.69 21.29 6.35
CA LEU A 156 5.35 20.68 6.32
C LEU A 156 4.86 20.51 4.89
N SER A 157 4.59 19.27 4.52
CA SER A 157 3.87 18.93 3.28
C SER A 157 2.54 18.28 3.59
N VAL A 158 1.52 18.63 2.83
CA VAL A 158 0.18 18.05 2.87
C VAL A 158 -0.23 17.62 1.48
N GLY A 159 -1.10 16.65 1.38
CA GLY A 159 -1.57 16.17 0.08
C GLY A 159 -2.33 14.86 0.21
N GLY A 160 -2.45 14.16 -0.89
CA GLY A 160 -3.11 12.87 -0.91
C GLY A 160 -3.24 12.31 -2.31
N VAL A 161 -3.81 11.14 -2.38
CA VAL A 161 -4.09 10.45 -3.64
C VAL A 161 -5.47 9.83 -3.61
N ILE A 162 -6.16 9.87 -4.74
CA ILE A 162 -7.38 9.10 -5.02
C ILE A 162 -6.94 7.94 -5.89
N GLN A 163 -7.14 6.73 -5.41
CA GLN A 163 -6.72 5.50 -6.08
C GLN A 163 -7.91 4.73 -6.62
N ASN A 164 -7.66 3.90 -7.64
CA ASN A 164 -8.64 2.98 -8.23
C ASN A 164 -9.87 3.71 -8.83
N ILE A 165 -9.70 4.90 -9.38
CA ILE A 165 -10.74 5.58 -10.16
C ILE A 165 -11.09 4.70 -11.35
N GLY A 166 -12.41 4.52 -11.62
CA GLY A 166 -12.91 3.57 -12.60
C GLY A 166 -13.18 2.17 -12.02
N ARG A 167 -12.89 1.92 -10.75
CA ARG A 167 -13.16 0.67 -10.03
C ARG A 167 -12.69 -0.55 -10.81
N PRO A 168 -11.38 -0.64 -11.12
CA PRO A 168 -10.87 -1.75 -11.91
C PRO A 168 -11.18 -3.09 -11.25
N VAL A 169 -11.52 -4.08 -12.08
CA VAL A 169 -11.70 -5.45 -11.62
C VAL A 169 -10.36 -6.17 -11.72
N VAL A 170 -9.88 -6.70 -10.62
CA VAL A 170 -8.63 -7.41 -10.57
C VAL A 170 -8.85 -8.75 -9.86
N ARG A 171 -8.57 -9.85 -10.55
CA ARG A 171 -8.77 -11.21 -10.03
C ARG A 171 -10.15 -11.41 -9.40
N ASP A 172 -11.19 -11.08 -10.14
CA ASP A 172 -12.59 -11.21 -9.75
C ASP A 172 -13.04 -10.30 -8.59
N SER A 173 -12.18 -9.39 -8.16
CA SER A 173 -12.49 -8.40 -7.13
C SER A 173 -12.49 -7.00 -7.71
N THR A 174 -13.58 -6.25 -7.51
CA THR A 174 -13.66 -4.84 -7.87
C THR A 174 -12.93 -4.01 -6.82
N LEU A 175 -11.89 -3.30 -7.23
CA LEU A 175 -11.16 -2.39 -6.33
C LEU A 175 -12.05 -1.18 -6.00
N ARG A 176 -12.12 -0.83 -4.72
CA ARG A 176 -12.84 0.36 -4.27
C ARG A 176 -12.03 1.60 -4.55
N ILE A 177 -12.72 2.70 -4.86
CA ILE A 177 -12.07 4.01 -4.88
C ILE A 177 -11.61 4.31 -3.45
N THR A 178 -10.33 4.61 -3.31
CA THR A 178 -9.70 4.87 -1.99
C THR A 178 -9.09 6.25 -1.99
N TYR A 179 -9.45 7.05 -1.00
CA TYR A 179 -8.88 8.36 -0.74
C TYR A 179 -7.81 8.23 0.35
N VAL A 180 -6.62 8.74 0.10
CA VAL A 180 -5.49 8.65 1.03
C VAL A 180 -4.92 10.04 1.30
N PRO A 181 -5.60 10.88 2.12
CA PRO A 181 -5.00 12.11 2.61
C PRO A 181 -3.79 11.81 3.49
N SER A 182 -2.78 12.67 3.42
CA SER A 182 -1.51 12.49 4.11
C SER A 182 -0.88 13.83 4.47
N ALA A 183 -0.12 13.83 5.55
CA ALA A 183 0.73 14.94 5.96
C ALA A 183 2.11 14.43 6.38
N THR A 184 3.13 15.25 6.15
CA THR A 184 4.51 14.94 6.52
C THR A 184 5.16 16.16 7.13
N VAL A 185 5.79 15.96 8.30
CA VAL A 185 6.59 16.98 9.00
C VAL A 185 8.06 16.57 8.95
N ARG A 186 8.92 17.51 8.57
CA ARG A 186 10.38 17.34 8.46
C ARG A 186 11.06 18.18 9.53
N LEU A 187 11.79 17.52 10.40
CA LEU A 187 12.47 18.10 11.54
C LEU A 187 13.99 17.98 11.38
N ALA A 188 14.73 18.77 12.18
CA ALA A 188 16.19 18.73 12.25
C ALA A 188 16.87 18.77 10.87
N GLY A 189 16.47 19.68 9.98
CA GLY A 189 17.04 19.79 8.63
C GLY A 189 16.74 18.55 7.75
N ARG A 190 15.56 17.97 7.90
CA ARG A 190 15.09 16.75 7.22
C ARG A 190 15.78 15.46 7.68
N ARG A 191 16.47 15.48 8.82
CA ARG A 191 17.05 14.27 9.39
C ARG A 191 15.98 13.36 10.02
N VAL A 192 14.90 13.94 10.52
CA VAL A 192 13.75 13.21 11.05
C VAL A 192 12.52 13.63 10.28
N VAL A 193 11.78 12.65 9.82
CA VAL A 193 10.54 12.83 9.06
C VAL A 193 9.44 12.04 9.75
N LEU A 194 8.38 12.74 10.14
CA LEU A 194 7.16 12.15 10.68
C LEU A 194 6.07 12.25 9.63
N SER A 195 5.28 11.22 9.47
CA SER A 195 4.16 11.20 8.53
C SER A 195 2.92 10.56 9.14
N ALA A 196 1.77 11.04 8.69
CA ALA A 196 0.48 10.45 9.01
C ALA A 196 -0.38 10.41 7.75
N LEU A 197 -1.15 9.36 7.61
CA LEU A 197 -2.14 9.21 6.54
C LEU A 197 -3.37 8.47 7.05
N SER A 198 -4.49 8.64 6.35
CA SER A 198 -5.67 7.79 6.53
C SER A 198 -6.06 7.17 5.20
N ARG A 199 -6.74 6.02 5.26
CA ARG A 199 -7.36 5.37 4.11
C ARG A 199 -8.86 5.40 4.28
N LEU A 200 -9.53 6.00 3.29
CA LEU A 200 -10.98 6.17 3.30
C LEU A 200 -11.55 5.59 1.99
N THR A 201 -12.62 4.85 2.10
CA THR A 201 -13.47 4.52 0.95
C THR A 201 -14.74 5.36 1.00
N SER A 202 -15.62 5.25 0.01
CA SER A 202 -16.91 5.96 0.00
C SER A 202 -17.74 5.74 1.26
N ASP A 203 -17.54 4.61 1.92
CA ASP A 203 -18.46 4.12 2.96
C ASP A 203 -17.82 4.14 4.36
N VAL A 204 -16.48 4.08 4.45
CA VAL A 204 -15.82 3.88 5.74
C VAL A 204 -14.35 4.34 5.75
N VAL A 205 -13.89 4.73 6.93
CA VAL A 205 -12.45 4.82 7.23
C VAL A 205 -11.92 3.39 7.41
N GLU A 206 -10.98 2.98 6.58
CA GLU A 206 -10.36 1.65 6.66
C GLU A 206 -9.28 1.60 7.75
N GLY A 207 -8.53 2.68 7.91
CA GLY A 207 -7.47 2.77 8.91
C GLY A 207 -6.56 3.97 8.72
N TYR A 208 -5.52 3.97 9.56
CA TYR A 208 -4.51 5.03 9.60
C TYR A 208 -3.12 4.43 9.49
N ALA A 209 -2.14 5.25 9.09
CA ALA A 209 -0.74 4.86 9.19
C ALA A 209 0.11 6.03 9.68
N PHE A 210 1.08 5.71 10.53
CA PHE A 210 2.03 6.64 11.12
C PHE A 210 3.45 6.18 10.76
N GLY A 211 4.22 7.08 10.17
CA GLY A 211 5.58 6.80 9.73
C GLY A 211 6.61 7.67 10.44
N LEU A 212 7.75 7.08 10.72
CA LEU A 212 8.95 7.74 11.21
C LEU A 212 10.11 7.35 10.30
N ARG A 213 10.84 8.33 9.78
CA ARG A 213 12.09 8.09 9.07
C ARG A 213 13.20 8.95 9.69
N GLY A 214 14.31 8.29 10.03
CA GLY A 214 15.54 8.91 10.48
C GLY A 214 16.61 8.82 9.40
N THR A 215 17.42 9.88 9.21
CA THR A 215 18.56 9.87 8.28
C THR A 215 19.80 10.35 9.00
N LEU A 216 20.81 9.49 9.06
CA LEU A 216 22.15 9.80 9.55
C LEU A 216 23.08 9.92 8.35
N ARG A 217 23.89 10.96 8.31
CA ARG A 217 24.89 11.14 7.26
C ARG A 217 26.26 10.79 7.81
N ALA A 218 26.94 9.89 7.13
CA ALA A 218 28.32 9.53 7.40
C ALA A 218 29.20 10.11 6.27
N GLY A 219 29.76 11.30 6.49
CA GLY A 219 30.52 12.01 5.46
C GLY A 219 29.62 12.71 4.41
N SER A 220 30.20 13.02 3.26
CA SER A 220 29.52 13.78 2.20
C SER A 220 28.65 12.93 1.27
N SER A 221 28.94 11.65 1.13
CA SER A 221 28.33 10.78 0.11
C SER A 221 27.43 9.66 0.68
N LEU A 222 27.64 9.25 1.93
CA LEU A 222 26.91 8.14 2.52
C LEU A 222 25.84 8.64 3.49
N ALA A 223 24.62 8.24 3.27
CA ALA A 223 23.50 8.40 4.19
C ALA A 223 22.98 7.03 4.65
N ILE A 224 22.70 6.92 5.93
CA ILE A 224 22.04 5.76 6.54
C ILE A 224 20.63 6.17 6.88
N GLY A 225 19.66 5.49 6.30
CA GLY A 225 18.23 5.69 6.56
C GLY A 225 17.67 4.59 7.43
N LEU A 226 16.86 4.97 8.40
CA LEU A 226 16.03 4.07 9.19
C LEU A 226 14.58 4.47 9.00
N LEU A 227 13.70 3.51 8.87
CA LEU A 227 12.28 3.71 8.66
C LEU A 227 11.49 2.80 9.59
N ALA A 228 10.46 3.34 10.20
CA ALA A 228 9.44 2.60 10.91
C ALA A 228 8.06 3.11 10.52
N ARG A 229 7.10 2.22 10.32
CA ARG A 229 5.71 2.57 10.06
C ARG A 229 4.79 1.64 10.82
N LEU A 230 3.78 2.23 11.44
CA LEU A 230 2.68 1.55 12.11
C LEU A 230 1.41 1.77 11.29
N ASP A 231 0.80 0.69 10.82
CA ASP A 231 -0.55 0.71 10.24
C ASP A 231 -1.55 0.27 11.31
N THR A 232 -2.70 0.94 11.34
CA THR A 232 -3.80 0.65 12.27
C THR A 232 -5.13 0.52 11.53
N ASP A 233 -6.06 -0.19 12.12
CA ASP A 233 -7.46 -0.19 11.70
C ASP A 233 -8.16 1.12 12.13
N ARG A 234 -9.45 1.22 11.82
CA ARG A 234 -10.29 2.36 12.21
C ARG A 234 -10.39 2.59 13.72
N SER A 235 -10.15 1.55 14.51
CA SER A 235 -10.19 1.57 15.98
C SER A 235 -8.81 1.80 16.60
N LEU A 236 -7.81 2.18 15.78
CA LEU A 236 -6.40 2.37 16.16
C LEU A 236 -5.73 1.11 16.69
N ARG A 237 -6.29 -0.07 16.43
CA ARG A 237 -5.61 -1.34 16.71
C ARG A 237 -4.60 -1.61 15.62
N ARG A 238 -3.42 -2.09 16.01
CA ARG A 238 -2.36 -2.42 15.07
C ARG A 238 -2.85 -3.41 14.00
N SER A 239 -2.68 -3.05 12.74
CA SER A 239 -2.98 -3.88 11.57
C SER A 239 -1.74 -4.24 10.75
N GLY A 240 -0.61 -3.59 11.02
CA GLY A 240 0.66 -3.87 10.37
C GLY A 240 1.81 -3.04 10.92
N LEU A 241 3.04 -3.51 10.68
CA LEU A 241 4.27 -2.78 10.95
C LEU A 241 5.19 -2.91 9.73
N ALA A 242 5.95 -1.86 9.46
CA ALA A 242 7.05 -1.91 8.51
C ALA A 242 8.31 -1.33 9.16
N PHE A 243 9.44 -1.99 8.97
CA PHE A 243 10.75 -1.51 9.37
C PHE A 243 11.68 -1.56 8.19
N GLY A 244 12.44 -0.51 8.00
CA GLY A 244 13.37 -0.40 6.88
C GLY A 244 14.70 0.17 7.27
N PHE A 245 15.69 -0.24 6.49
CA PHE A 245 17.06 0.26 6.53
C PHE A 245 17.48 0.58 5.11
N SER A 246 18.23 1.67 4.93
CA SER A 246 18.78 2.03 3.63
C SER A 246 20.17 2.63 3.75
N LEU A 247 20.95 2.44 2.70
CA LEU A 247 22.30 2.97 2.52
C LEU A 247 22.38 3.68 1.18
N GLY A 248 23.05 4.82 1.16
CA GLY A 248 23.32 5.54 -0.09
C GLY A 248 23.07 7.03 0.02
N GLY A 249 23.04 7.68 -1.13
CA GLY A 249 22.76 9.11 -1.30
C GLY A 249 21.85 9.33 -2.50
N GLU A 250 22.40 9.67 -3.65
CA GLU A 250 21.65 9.71 -4.91
C GLU A 250 21.30 8.30 -5.39
N ASP A 251 22.20 7.36 -5.18
CA ASP A 251 21.98 5.93 -5.35
C ASP A 251 21.76 5.32 -3.96
N THR A 252 20.60 4.75 -3.75
CA THR A 252 20.18 4.20 -2.46
C THR A 252 19.76 2.75 -2.63
N ALA A 253 20.31 1.87 -1.81
CA ALA A 253 19.81 0.51 -1.63
C ALA A 253 19.18 0.38 -0.24
N GLY A 254 18.12 -0.40 -0.13
CA GLY A 254 17.44 -0.57 1.14
C GLY A 254 16.70 -1.89 1.26
N LEU A 255 16.38 -2.19 2.50
CA LEU A 255 15.63 -3.37 2.90
C LEU A 255 14.46 -2.93 3.76
N VAL A 256 13.27 -3.47 3.50
CA VAL A 256 12.07 -3.23 4.30
C VAL A 256 11.41 -4.55 4.64
N ALA A 257 11.22 -4.79 5.92
CA ALA A 257 10.44 -5.91 6.44
C ALA A 257 9.04 -5.42 6.82
N THR A 258 8.02 -6.17 6.46
CA THR A 258 6.63 -5.93 6.86
C THR A 258 6.11 -7.09 7.69
N THR A 259 5.31 -6.78 8.70
CA THR A 259 4.64 -7.77 9.55
C THR A 259 3.14 -7.52 9.54
N PRO A 260 2.30 -8.56 9.62
CA PRO A 260 0.86 -8.39 9.78
C PRO A 260 0.50 -7.88 11.20
N GLY A 261 -0.76 -7.53 11.40
CA GLY A 261 -1.25 -7.00 12.67
C GLY A 261 -1.11 -7.92 13.86
N ASP A 262 -1.23 -9.23 13.65
CA ASP A 262 -1.08 -10.29 14.65
C ASP A 262 0.38 -10.66 14.99
N ALA A 263 1.34 -10.13 14.23
CA ALA A 263 2.78 -10.10 14.51
C ALA A 263 3.46 -11.41 14.96
N HIS A 264 3.11 -12.51 14.34
CA HIS A 264 3.81 -13.78 14.57
C HIS A 264 4.98 -14.03 13.59
N GLY A 265 5.44 -13.00 12.86
CA GLY A 265 6.57 -13.13 11.95
C GLY A 265 6.65 -12.03 10.91
N ILE A 266 7.66 -12.12 10.05
CA ILE A 266 7.82 -11.24 8.88
C ILE A 266 6.99 -11.82 7.74
N ASP A 267 5.98 -11.08 7.26
CA ASP A 267 5.16 -11.47 6.12
C ASP A 267 5.88 -11.28 4.78
N ALA A 268 6.59 -10.18 4.66
CA ALA A 268 7.38 -9.91 3.45
C ALA A 268 8.65 -9.12 3.75
N LEU A 269 9.66 -9.37 2.93
CA LEU A 269 10.94 -8.69 2.93
C LEU A 269 11.19 -8.13 1.53
N SER A 270 11.33 -6.81 1.41
CA SER A 270 11.66 -6.13 0.16
C SER A 270 13.09 -5.64 0.15
N LEU A 271 13.81 -6.01 -0.88
CA LEU A 271 15.09 -5.41 -1.27
C LEU A 271 14.84 -4.42 -2.40
N TYR A 272 15.17 -3.16 -2.20
CA TYR A 272 14.98 -2.15 -3.24
C TYR A 272 16.25 -1.37 -3.54
N GLY A 273 16.32 -0.88 -4.77
CA GLY A 273 17.31 0.08 -5.24
C GLY A 273 16.64 1.28 -5.88
N VAL A 274 17.15 2.48 -5.61
CA VAL A 274 16.72 3.72 -6.25
C VAL A 274 17.97 4.49 -6.69
N SER A 275 17.99 4.89 -7.94
CA SER A 275 18.99 5.81 -8.48
C SER A 275 18.29 7.10 -8.90
N THR A 276 18.76 8.24 -8.43
CA THR A 276 18.15 9.55 -8.69
C THR A 276 19.18 10.52 -9.20
N ARG A 277 18.85 11.25 -10.26
CA ARG A 277 19.66 12.34 -10.80
C ARG A 277 18.79 13.59 -10.90
N ARG A 278 19.14 14.62 -10.15
CA ARG A 278 18.43 15.90 -10.16
C ARG A 278 18.99 16.79 -11.24
N PHE A 279 18.10 17.38 -12.01
CA PHE A 279 18.47 18.40 -13.00
C PHE A 279 18.60 19.74 -12.28
N THR A 280 19.81 20.23 -12.13
CA THR A 280 20.04 21.63 -11.79
C THR A 280 19.54 22.48 -12.96
N SER A 281 18.50 23.32 -12.72
CA SER A 281 18.20 24.38 -13.68
C SER A 281 19.46 25.22 -13.82
N ALA A 282 20.11 25.20 -15.00
CA ALA A 282 21.11 26.16 -15.30
C ALA A 282 20.46 27.53 -15.07
N ARG A 283 20.88 28.25 -14.01
CA ARG A 283 20.57 29.66 -13.89
C ARG A 283 21.01 30.26 -15.19
N ARG A 284 20.07 30.63 -16.05
CA ARG A 284 20.37 31.60 -17.09
C ARG A 284 20.89 32.84 -16.35
N SER A 285 22.20 32.99 -16.32
CA SER A 285 22.81 34.28 -16.07
C SER A 285 22.23 35.19 -17.16
N ALA A 286 21.26 36.00 -16.77
CA ALA A 286 20.81 37.08 -17.60
C ALA A 286 22.03 37.98 -17.86
N PRO A 287 22.25 38.42 -19.10
CA PRO A 287 23.32 39.32 -19.46
C PRO A 287 23.18 40.66 -18.74
#